data_108892f8d814ed33e62d995c21dee3ec
#
_entry.id   108892f8d814ed33e62d995c21dee3ec
#
_cell.length_a   1.000
_cell.length_b   1.000
_cell.length_c   1.000
_cell.angle_alpha   90.00
_cell.angle_beta   90.00
_cell.angle_gamma   90.00
#
_symmetry.space_group_name_H-M   'P 1'
#
loop_
_entity.id
_entity.type
_entity.pdbx_description
1 polymer ?
#
loop_
_entity_poly.entity_id
_entity_poly.type
_entity_poly.pdbx_seq_one_letter_code
_entity_poly.pdbx_strand_id
1 'polypeptide(L)'
;MKSVFMTVWLKEMKDALRDRRSLMAAMSYAFFGPIMMAVAFMMIIQDAVSERDVYVNIEGAEHAPALLDFLGDRRIFAGNEEQQARDIELHIPSNYQEHIASAKPVFITVRADYSERSDSSARSRLESALREYNNTIASHRLTLRGISAEVIAPIRIDKQDTATKQARAAMILGTVMVFVLMAIFFSGMNVAIDGSAGERERNSLEFLLAQPVATHWLVMAKAGAAATFALAGAVLSILLIPLVFIFVPLEKLGIDFNISFVEQLSMMLVLVPLAAFASILQLFVSFRAKSFKEAQTYISLVMFIPVAIIFAVEFTRFEHPALGLLPVTSQHRMLLNTIGGQDINWLIVLAGAGVTVLATAALVAVVTRMLRSEKVVFGL
;
A
#
# COMPACT_ATOMS: atom_id res chain seq x y z
N MET A 1 39.50 19.08 3.96
CA MET A 1 38.40 18.55 3.12
C MET A 1 37.27 17.90 3.94
N LYS A 2 37.55 16.94 4.86
CA LYS A 2 36.55 16.37 5.77
C LYS A 2 35.85 17.41 6.67
N SER A 3 36.54 18.48 7.04
CA SER A 3 35.99 19.57 7.87
C SER A 3 34.88 20.37 7.17
N VAL A 4 35.00 20.64 5.86
CA VAL A 4 34.00 21.42 5.10
C VAL A 4 32.67 20.72 4.97
N PHE A 5 32.69 19.45 4.51
CA PHE A 5 31.50 18.62 4.44
C PHE A 5 30.80 18.59 5.79
N MET A 6 31.54 18.27 6.86
CA MET A 6 30.99 18.15 8.20
C MET A 6 30.40 19.48 8.71
N THR A 7 31.09 20.60 8.44
CA THR A 7 30.60 21.91 8.86
C THR A 7 29.28 22.27 8.18
N VAL A 8 29.18 22.08 6.87
CA VAL A 8 27.94 22.36 6.13
C VAL A 8 26.85 21.40 6.53
N TRP A 9 27.15 20.11 6.62
CA TRP A 9 26.18 19.10 7.04
C TRP A 9 25.64 19.38 8.44
N LEU A 10 26.50 19.71 9.41
CA LEU A 10 26.07 20.08 10.78
C LEU A 10 25.23 21.36 10.80
N LYS A 11 25.57 22.36 9.94
CA LYS A 11 24.75 23.56 9.78
C LYS A 11 23.35 23.20 9.31
N GLU A 12 23.22 22.46 8.22
CA GLU A 12 21.93 22.02 7.67
C GLU A 12 21.13 21.17 8.67
N MET A 13 21.78 20.25 9.36
CA MET A 13 21.16 19.45 10.43
C MET A 13 20.62 20.33 11.57
N LYS A 14 21.41 21.31 12.01
CA LYS A 14 21.02 22.22 13.09
C LYS A 14 19.86 23.12 12.68
N ASP A 15 19.86 23.60 11.45
CA ASP A 15 18.79 24.45 10.91
C ASP A 15 17.49 23.64 10.80
N ALA A 16 17.55 22.43 10.25
CA ALA A 16 16.40 21.53 10.14
C ALA A 16 15.82 21.11 11.52
N LEU A 17 16.68 20.82 12.52
CA LEU A 17 16.24 20.46 13.87
C LEU A 17 15.65 21.65 14.65
N ARG A 18 16.02 22.88 14.32
CA ARG A 18 15.45 24.08 14.93
C ARG A 18 14.06 24.41 14.40
N ASP A 19 13.79 24.09 13.16
CA ASP A 19 12.47 24.24 12.56
C ASP A 19 11.55 23.07 12.97
N ARG A 20 10.98 23.19 14.18
CA ARG A 20 10.07 22.20 14.74
C ARG A 20 8.88 21.91 13.84
N ARG A 21 8.41 22.91 13.07
CA ARG A 21 7.26 22.75 12.17
C ARG A 21 7.59 21.83 11.00
N SER A 22 8.70 22.09 10.33
CA SER A 22 9.19 21.23 9.23
C SER A 22 9.57 19.84 9.73
N LEU A 23 10.17 19.75 10.93
CA LEU A 23 10.52 18.46 11.54
C LEU A 23 9.26 17.61 11.83
N MET A 24 8.24 18.18 12.46
CA MET A 24 6.99 17.47 12.72
C MET A 24 6.29 17.06 11.42
N ALA A 25 6.26 17.92 10.41
CA ALA A 25 5.72 17.57 9.11
C ALA A 25 6.49 16.41 8.45
N ALA A 26 7.83 16.45 8.47
CA ALA A 26 8.66 15.39 7.93
C ALA A 26 8.44 14.04 8.64
N MET A 27 8.37 14.05 9.97
CA MET A 27 8.18 12.83 10.74
C MET A 27 6.73 12.30 10.68
N SER A 28 5.73 13.17 10.46
CA SER A 28 4.32 12.76 10.38
C SER A 28 4.08 11.71 9.29
N TYR A 29 4.80 11.76 8.17
CA TYR A 29 4.70 10.77 7.10
C TYR A 29 5.15 9.36 7.54
N ALA A 30 6.14 9.29 8.45
CA ALA A 30 6.59 8.01 8.98
C ALA A 30 5.53 7.31 9.84
N PHE A 31 4.68 8.08 10.53
CA PHE A 31 3.56 7.57 11.32
C PHE A 31 2.33 7.27 10.47
N PHE A 32 2.06 8.15 9.50
CA PHE A 32 0.82 8.11 8.72
C PHE A 32 0.63 6.79 7.99
N GLY A 33 1.65 6.28 7.30
CA GLY A 33 1.59 5.05 6.53
C GLY A 33 1.19 3.84 7.38
N PRO A 34 1.98 3.46 8.39
CA PRO A 34 1.66 2.32 9.25
C PRO A 34 0.29 2.41 9.93
N ILE A 35 -0.08 3.59 10.46
CA ILE A 35 -1.35 3.79 11.15
C ILE A 35 -2.54 3.67 10.18
N MET A 36 -2.47 4.34 9.03
CA MET A 36 -3.54 4.28 8.03
C MET A 36 -3.76 2.85 7.54
N MET A 37 -2.67 2.12 7.32
CA MET A 37 -2.77 0.73 6.88
C MET A 37 -3.33 -0.18 7.97
N ALA A 38 -2.95 0.01 9.23
CA ALA A 38 -3.52 -0.75 10.34
C ALA A 38 -5.03 -0.51 10.48
N VAL A 39 -5.47 0.75 10.35
CA VAL A 39 -6.91 1.10 10.35
C VAL A 39 -7.62 0.45 9.15
N ALA A 40 -7.03 0.51 7.96
CA ALA A 40 -7.60 -0.12 6.77
C ALA A 40 -7.74 -1.63 6.94
N PHE A 41 -6.71 -2.32 7.45
CA PHE A 41 -6.78 -3.76 7.73
C PHE A 41 -7.78 -4.09 8.83
N MET A 42 -7.88 -3.28 9.87
CA MET A 42 -8.88 -3.48 10.91
C MET A 42 -10.30 -3.41 10.33
N MET A 43 -10.57 -2.47 9.43
CA MET A 43 -11.85 -2.39 8.71
C MET A 43 -12.08 -3.62 7.82
N ILE A 44 -11.08 -4.04 7.04
CA ILE A 44 -11.18 -5.23 6.17
C ILE A 44 -11.43 -6.48 7.01
N ILE A 45 -10.71 -6.67 8.11
CA ILE A 45 -10.91 -7.81 9.02
C ILE A 45 -12.30 -7.76 9.65
N GLN A 46 -12.74 -6.59 10.07
CA GLN A 46 -14.08 -6.41 10.63
C GLN A 46 -15.16 -6.78 9.62
N ASP A 47 -15.00 -6.43 8.35
CA ASP A 47 -15.95 -6.80 7.30
C ASP A 47 -15.85 -8.28 6.91
N ALA A 48 -14.64 -8.85 6.87
CA ALA A 48 -14.42 -10.25 6.49
C ALA A 48 -14.81 -11.24 7.60
N VAL A 49 -14.60 -10.86 8.87
CA VAL A 49 -14.81 -11.75 10.04
C VAL A 49 -16.13 -11.47 10.73
N SER A 50 -16.70 -10.26 10.59
CA SER A 50 -18.03 -10.01 11.12
C SER A 50 -19.02 -10.84 10.29
N GLU A 51 -19.56 -11.88 10.92
CA GLU A 51 -20.79 -12.51 10.50
C GLU A 51 -21.94 -11.51 10.71
N ARG A 52 -21.87 -10.33 10.05
CA ARG A 52 -22.96 -9.36 10.14
C ARG A 52 -24.19 -9.96 9.51
N ASP A 53 -25.31 -9.81 10.21
CA ASP A 53 -26.60 -10.14 9.64
C ASP A 53 -26.78 -9.33 8.35
N VAL A 54 -27.23 -9.98 7.31
CA VAL A 54 -27.53 -9.36 6.02
C VAL A 54 -29.04 -9.18 5.96
N TYR A 55 -29.47 -7.94 5.88
CA TYR A 55 -30.89 -7.60 5.72
C TYR A 55 -31.11 -7.27 4.25
N VAL A 56 -32.08 -7.97 3.63
CA VAL A 56 -32.47 -7.79 2.23
C VAL A 56 -33.98 -7.56 2.15
N ASN A 57 -34.43 -6.87 1.12
CA ASN A 57 -35.86 -6.71 0.89
C ASN A 57 -36.40 -8.00 0.26
N ILE A 58 -37.30 -8.74 0.96
CA ILE A 58 -37.85 -10.01 0.52
C ILE A 58 -39.33 -9.85 0.21
N GLU A 59 -39.67 -9.86 -1.06
CA GLU A 59 -41.05 -9.88 -1.53
C GLU A 59 -41.54 -11.31 -1.71
N GLY A 60 -42.73 -11.64 -1.18
CA GLY A 60 -43.30 -12.98 -1.27
C GLY A 60 -42.73 -13.95 -0.24
N ALA A 61 -42.24 -13.44 0.89
CA ALA A 61 -41.67 -14.22 2.01
C ALA A 61 -42.59 -15.34 2.47
N GLU A 62 -43.90 -15.10 2.50
CA GLU A 62 -44.96 -16.05 2.89
C GLU A 62 -45.05 -17.25 1.98
N HIS A 63 -44.54 -17.20 0.74
CA HIS A 63 -44.60 -18.29 -0.22
C HIS A 63 -43.48 -19.34 -0.05
N ALA A 64 -42.41 -19.00 0.73
CA ALA A 64 -41.25 -19.89 0.85
C ALA A 64 -40.66 -19.93 2.29
N PRO A 65 -41.44 -20.35 3.32
CA PRO A 65 -40.97 -20.37 4.69
C PRO A 65 -39.69 -21.22 4.88
N ALA A 66 -39.60 -22.39 4.29
CA ALA A 66 -38.39 -23.20 4.39
C ALA A 66 -37.14 -22.60 3.75
N LEU A 67 -37.28 -21.75 2.73
CA LEU A 67 -36.17 -20.96 2.19
C LEU A 67 -35.76 -19.87 3.18
N LEU A 68 -36.72 -19.22 3.82
CA LEU A 68 -36.42 -18.18 4.80
C LEU A 68 -35.71 -18.74 6.03
N ASP A 69 -36.14 -19.90 6.55
CA ASP A 69 -35.45 -20.59 7.64
C ASP A 69 -34.00 -20.92 7.26
N PHE A 70 -33.81 -21.44 6.03
CA PHE A 70 -32.48 -21.74 5.50
C PHE A 70 -31.61 -20.49 5.36
N LEU A 71 -32.16 -19.36 4.90
CA LEU A 71 -31.46 -18.08 4.82
C LEU A 71 -31.14 -17.53 6.20
N GLY A 72 -32.06 -17.68 7.17
CA GLY A 72 -31.89 -17.28 8.57
C GLY A 72 -30.72 -18.01 9.23
N ASP A 73 -30.58 -19.34 8.99
CA ASP A 73 -29.43 -20.12 9.45
C ASP A 73 -28.07 -19.57 8.93
N ARG A 74 -28.10 -18.83 7.81
CA ARG A 74 -26.95 -18.17 7.20
C ARG A 74 -26.87 -16.67 7.49
N ARG A 75 -27.69 -16.24 8.48
CA ARG A 75 -27.77 -14.83 8.91
C ARG A 75 -28.17 -13.87 7.79
N ILE A 76 -29.10 -14.30 6.94
CA ILE A 76 -29.72 -13.48 5.90
C ILE A 76 -31.19 -13.37 6.26
N PHE A 77 -31.64 -12.14 6.58
CA PHE A 77 -32.97 -11.86 7.09
C PHE A 77 -33.71 -10.86 6.19
N ALA A 78 -35.03 -10.88 6.27
CA ALA A 78 -35.84 -9.83 5.69
C ALA A 78 -35.65 -8.52 6.47
N GLY A 79 -35.40 -7.43 5.77
CA GLY A 79 -35.33 -6.10 6.36
C GLY A 79 -36.68 -5.66 6.92
N ASN A 80 -36.65 -4.90 8.00
CA ASN A 80 -37.84 -4.32 8.64
C ASN A 80 -37.59 -2.82 8.91
N GLU A 81 -38.59 -2.12 9.49
CA GLU A 81 -38.52 -0.68 9.79
C GLU A 81 -37.36 -0.29 10.72
N GLU A 82 -36.92 -1.20 11.61
CA GLU A 82 -35.81 -0.96 12.54
C GLU A 82 -34.43 -1.31 11.94
N GLN A 83 -34.41 -2.20 10.96
CA GLN A 83 -33.19 -2.72 10.35
C GLN A 83 -33.23 -2.45 8.85
N GLN A 84 -32.56 -1.39 8.45
CA GLN A 84 -32.53 -0.93 7.08
C GLN A 84 -32.02 -2.04 6.16
N ALA A 85 -32.89 -2.52 5.27
CA ALA A 85 -32.50 -3.46 4.23
C ALA A 85 -31.47 -2.82 3.30
N ARG A 86 -30.54 -3.63 2.83
CA ARG A 86 -29.64 -3.23 1.75
C ARG A 86 -30.44 -3.10 0.46
N ASP A 87 -29.89 -2.40 -0.52
CA ASP A 87 -30.52 -2.20 -1.84
C ASP A 87 -30.47 -3.48 -2.70
N ILE A 88 -30.89 -4.59 -2.04
CA ILE A 88 -31.00 -5.93 -2.64
C ILE A 88 -32.42 -6.43 -2.41
N GLU A 89 -33.12 -6.70 -3.51
CA GLU A 89 -34.47 -7.27 -3.49
C GLU A 89 -34.44 -8.74 -3.90
N LEU A 90 -35.11 -9.57 -3.13
CA LEU A 90 -35.36 -10.97 -3.43
C LEU A 90 -36.84 -11.17 -3.68
N HIS A 91 -37.22 -11.40 -4.93
CA HIS A 91 -38.62 -11.62 -5.29
C HIS A 91 -38.92 -13.12 -5.41
N ILE A 92 -39.85 -13.61 -4.59
CA ILE A 92 -40.32 -15.01 -4.55
C ILE A 92 -41.74 -15.05 -5.13
N PRO A 93 -41.95 -15.77 -6.24
CA PRO A 93 -43.27 -15.77 -6.90
C PRO A 93 -44.29 -16.58 -6.10
N SER A 94 -45.57 -16.21 -6.24
CA SER A 94 -46.71 -16.85 -5.54
C SER A 94 -46.87 -18.38 -5.87
N ASN A 95 -46.41 -18.79 -7.04
CA ASN A 95 -46.46 -20.21 -7.46
C ASN A 95 -45.28 -21.04 -6.95
N TYR A 96 -44.46 -20.51 -6.04
CA TYR A 96 -43.25 -21.17 -5.50
C TYR A 96 -43.57 -22.55 -4.93
N GLN A 97 -44.54 -22.66 -4.01
CA GLN A 97 -44.88 -23.94 -3.35
C GLN A 97 -45.40 -24.99 -4.36
N GLU A 98 -46.26 -24.57 -5.29
CA GLU A 98 -46.78 -25.45 -6.34
C GLU A 98 -45.67 -26.01 -7.22
N HIS A 99 -44.75 -25.17 -7.65
CA HIS A 99 -43.64 -25.60 -8.49
C HIS A 99 -42.66 -26.49 -7.72
N ILE A 100 -42.35 -26.18 -6.46
CA ILE A 100 -41.52 -27.04 -5.63
C ILE A 100 -42.17 -28.42 -5.41
N ALA A 101 -43.46 -28.47 -5.08
CA ALA A 101 -44.20 -29.71 -4.87
C ALA A 101 -44.32 -30.55 -6.14
N SER A 102 -44.54 -29.91 -7.30
CA SER A 102 -44.65 -30.62 -8.60
C SER A 102 -43.30 -30.91 -9.26
N ALA A 103 -42.20 -30.67 -8.55
CA ALA A 103 -40.83 -30.83 -9.03
C ALA A 103 -40.48 -30.01 -10.30
N LYS A 104 -41.22 -28.94 -10.55
CA LYS A 104 -40.95 -27.98 -11.63
C LYS A 104 -39.91 -26.95 -11.20
N PRO A 105 -39.17 -26.35 -12.14
CA PRO A 105 -38.29 -25.22 -11.84
C PRO A 105 -39.10 -23.95 -11.44
N VAL A 106 -38.62 -23.22 -10.47
CA VAL A 106 -39.15 -21.93 -10.06
C VAL A 106 -38.08 -20.87 -10.27
N PHE A 107 -38.50 -19.69 -10.73
CA PHE A 107 -37.62 -18.56 -10.94
C PHE A 107 -37.72 -17.59 -9.76
N ILE A 108 -36.65 -17.48 -8.98
CA ILE A 108 -36.49 -16.46 -7.96
C ILE A 108 -35.63 -15.36 -8.55
N THR A 109 -36.08 -14.11 -8.42
CA THR A 109 -35.36 -12.96 -8.99
C THR A 109 -34.63 -12.20 -7.90
N VAL A 110 -33.34 -12.04 -8.08
CA VAL A 110 -32.50 -11.13 -7.26
C VAL A 110 -32.29 -9.86 -8.06
N ARG A 111 -32.76 -8.71 -7.53
CA ARG A 111 -32.52 -7.38 -8.07
C ARG A 111 -31.53 -6.64 -7.17
N ALA A 112 -30.48 -6.11 -7.73
CA ALA A 112 -29.50 -5.30 -7.00
C ALA A 112 -28.75 -4.42 -8.00
N ASP A 113 -28.19 -3.33 -7.52
CA ASP A 113 -27.22 -2.56 -8.31
C ASP A 113 -25.86 -3.27 -8.30
N TYR A 114 -25.49 -3.82 -9.46
CA TYR A 114 -24.24 -4.56 -9.63
C TYR A 114 -23.01 -3.63 -9.75
N SER A 115 -23.19 -2.33 -9.90
CA SER A 115 -22.12 -1.32 -9.91
C SER A 115 -21.70 -0.91 -8.49
N GLU A 116 -22.58 -1.10 -7.50
CA GLU A 116 -22.33 -0.73 -6.12
C GLU A 116 -21.46 -1.77 -5.40
N ARG A 117 -20.29 -1.31 -4.95
CA ARG A 117 -19.31 -2.17 -4.26
C ARG A 117 -19.69 -2.46 -2.80
N SER A 118 -20.39 -1.56 -2.14
CA SER A 118 -20.79 -1.68 -0.72
C SER A 118 -21.61 -2.95 -0.47
N ASP A 119 -22.45 -3.35 -1.43
CA ASP A 119 -23.37 -4.48 -1.31
C ASP A 119 -22.87 -5.77 -1.96
N SER A 120 -21.69 -5.72 -2.58
CA SER A 120 -21.13 -6.87 -3.32
C SER A 120 -20.95 -8.12 -2.45
N SER A 121 -20.53 -7.97 -1.19
CA SER A 121 -20.36 -9.09 -0.26
C SER A 121 -21.71 -9.69 0.18
N ALA A 122 -22.69 -8.85 0.49
CA ALA A 122 -24.04 -9.29 0.88
C ALA A 122 -24.74 -9.99 -0.27
N ARG A 123 -24.66 -9.45 -1.48
CA ARG A 123 -25.19 -10.07 -2.68
C ARG A 123 -24.55 -11.43 -2.95
N SER A 124 -23.22 -11.52 -2.88
CA SER A 124 -22.50 -12.78 -3.07
C SER A 124 -22.88 -13.84 -2.04
N ARG A 125 -23.11 -13.44 -0.78
CA ARG A 125 -23.60 -14.33 0.27
C ARG A 125 -25.01 -14.83 -0.02
N LEU A 126 -25.94 -13.93 -0.41
CA LEU A 126 -27.29 -14.30 -0.79
C LEU A 126 -27.32 -15.28 -1.97
N GLU A 127 -26.61 -14.96 -3.06
CA GLU A 127 -26.54 -15.84 -4.23
C GLU A 127 -25.91 -17.20 -3.92
N SER A 128 -24.91 -17.23 -3.04
CA SER A 128 -24.27 -18.48 -2.60
C SER A 128 -25.22 -19.34 -1.76
N ALA A 129 -25.98 -18.69 -0.85
CA ALA A 129 -27.00 -19.38 -0.04
C ALA A 129 -28.13 -19.93 -0.93
N LEU A 130 -28.59 -19.18 -1.92
CA LEU A 130 -29.61 -19.64 -2.88
C LEU A 130 -29.11 -20.82 -3.72
N ARG A 131 -27.84 -20.79 -4.18
CA ARG A 131 -27.23 -21.93 -4.89
C ARG A 131 -27.13 -23.16 -4.02
N GLU A 132 -26.71 -23.01 -2.77
CA GLU A 132 -26.62 -24.11 -1.82
C GLU A 132 -28.00 -24.72 -1.51
N TYR A 133 -29.02 -23.88 -1.29
CA TYR A 133 -30.40 -24.31 -1.11
C TYR A 133 -30.91 -25.10 -2.32
N ASN A 134 -30.67 -24.58 -3.54
CA ASN A 134 -31.01 -25.27 -4.78
C ASN A 134 -30.35 -26.67 -4.86
N ASN A 135 -29.05 -26.76 -4.53
CA ASN A 135 -28.34 -28.06 -4.54
C ASN A 135 -28.89 -29.03 -3.48
N THR A 136 -29.28 -28.51 -2.31
CA THR A 136 -29.91 -29.31 -1.26
C THR A 136 -31.23 -29.90 -1.72
N ILE A 137 -32.12 -29.08 -2.32
CA ILE A 137 -33.38 -29.56 -2.88
C ILE A 137 -33.14 -30.57 -4.00
N ALA A 138 -32.21 -30.29 -4.92
CA ALA A 138 -31.88 -31.19 -6.02
C ALA A 138 -31.38 -32.55 -5.51
N SER A 139 -30.50 -32.57 -4.52
CA SER A 139 -29.99 -33.78 -3.89
C SER A 139 -31.11 -34.61 -3.25
N HIS A 140 -31.99 -33.96 -2.47
CA HIS A 140 -33.13 -34.64 -1.87
C HIS A 140 -34.05 -35.24 -2.90
N ARG A 141 -34.36 -34.52 -3.99
CA ARG A 141 -35.22 -35.03 -5.09
C ARG A 141 -34.62 -36.24 -5.79
N LEU A 142 -33.30 -36.28 -6.00
CA LEU A 142 -32.61 -37.41 -6.59
C LEU A 142 -32.62 -38.63 -5.66
N THR A 143 -32.32 -38.45 -4.39
CA THR A 143 -32.32 -39.51 -3.38
C THR A 143 -33.69 -40.14 -3.26
N LEU A 144 -34.79 -39.37 -3.25
CA LEU A 144 -36.16 -39.89 -3.23
C LEU A 144 -36.52 -40.70 -4.48
N ARG A 145 -35.83 -40.49 -5.61
CA ARG A 145 -35.97 -41.26 -6.84
C ARG A 145 -35.01 -42.45 -6.94
N GLY A 146 -34.25 -42.77 -5.88
CA GLY A 146 -33.25 -43.82 -5.86
C GLY A 146 -31.98 -43.50 -6.68
N ILE A 147 -31.76 -42.22 -7.05
CA ILE A 147 -30.59 -41.78 -7.81
C ILE A 147 -29.59 -41.16 -6.83
N SER A 148 -28.32 -41.55 -6.92
CA SER A 148 -27.28 -40.96 -6.11
C SER A 148 -27.17 -39.46 -6.36
N ALA A 149 -27.08 -38.67 -5.30
CA ALA A 149 -26.84 -37.21 -5.38
C ALA A 149 -25.50 -36.84 -6.08
N GLU A 150 -24.57 -37.80 -6.18
CA GLU A 150 -23.29 -37.61 -6.88
C GLU A 150 -23.45 -37.36 -8.38
N VAL A 151 -24.61 -37.71 -8.96
CA VAL A 151 -24.90 -37.45 -10.38
C VAL A 151 -24.91 -35.95 -10.70
N ILE A 152 -25.30 -35.11 -9.77
CA ILE A 152 -25.29 -33.65 -9.96
C ILE A 152 -23.94 -33.00 -9.66
N ALA A 153 -23.02 -33.73 -9.04
CA ALA A 153 -21.69 -33.22 -8.69
C ALA A 153 -20.61 -34.27 -9.06
N PRO A 154 -20.47 -34.60 -10.37
CA PRO A 154 -19.53 -35.61 -10.84
C PRO A 154 -18.07 -35.24 -10.61
N ILE A 155 -17.79 -33.94 -10.39
CA ILE A 155 -16.46 -33.42 -10.09
C ILE A 155 -16.53 -32.72 -8.76
N ARG A 156 -15.75 -33.18 -7.80
CA ARG A 156 -15.51 -32.50 -6.53
C ARG A 156 -14.17 -31.75 -6.61
N ILE A 157 -14.21 -30.45 -6.47
CA ILE A 157 -13.00 -29.63 -6.46
C ILE A 157 -12.50 -29.55 -5.03
N ASP A 158 -11.39 -30.22 -4.74
CA ASP A 158 -10.65 -30.08 -3.49
C ASP A 158 -9.67 -28.90 -3.65
N LYS A 159 -9.97 -27.79 -2.98
CA LYS A 159 -9.11 -26.60 -3.01
C LYS A 159 -8.06 -26.69 -1.91
N GLN A 160 -6.84 -26.98 -2.28
CA GLN A 160 -5.70 -26.96 -1.37
C GLN A 160 -4.96 -25.64 -1.52
N ASP A 161 -5.03 -24.80 -0.51
CA ASP A 161 -4.26 -23.55 -0.49
C ASP A 161 -2.82 -23.87 -0.06
N THR A 162 -1.89 -23.74 -1.00
CA THR A 162 -0.46 -23.98 -0.80
C THR A 162 0.31 -22.73 -0.38
N ALA A 163 -0.38 -21.56 -0.24
CA ALA A 163 0.25 -20.33 0.17
C ALA A 163 0.76 -20.45 1.62
N THR A 164 2.04 -20.11 1.82
CA THR A 164 2.57 -19.99 3.18
C THR A 164 1.96 -18.77 3.87
N LYS A 165 1.94 -18.78 5.21
CA LYS A 165 1.46 -17.61 5.99
C LYS A 165 2.27 -16.34 5.67
N GLN A 166 3.58 -16.49 5.43
CA GLN A 166 4.46 -15.39 5.05
C GLN A 166 4.15 -14.87 3.63
N ALA A 167 3.86 -15.75 2.66
CA ALA A 167 3.45 -15.32 1.32
C ALA A 167 2.14 -14.53 1.34
N ARG A 168 1.19 -14.92 2.19
CA ARG A 168 -0.03 -14.12 2.42
C ARG A 168 0.29 -12.78 3.09
N ALA A 169 1.21 -12.78 4.07
CA ALA A 169 1.68 -11.54 4.70
C ALA A 169 2.29 -10.60 3.67
N ALA A 170 3.17 -11.08 2.79
CA ALA A 170 3.79 -10.26 1.74
C ALA A 170 2.77 -9.66 0.77
N MET A 171 1.76 -10.43 0.36
CA MET A 171 0.70 -9.96 -0.53
C MET A 171 -0.08 -8.77 0.06
N ILE A 172 -0.37 -8.82 1.36
CA ILE A 172 -1.18 -7.81 2.04
C ILE A 172 -0.32 -6.65 2.51
N LEU A 173 0.83 -6.95 3.12
CA LEU A 173 1.74 -5.95 3.68
C LEU A 173 2.62 -5.27 2.63
N GLY A 174 2.61 -5.78 1.39
CA GLY A 174 3.33 -5.14 0.27
C GLY A 174 2.96 -3.67 0.11
N THR A 175 1.68 -3.35 0.25
CA THR A 175 1.20 -1.96 0.23
C THR A 175 1.78 -1.12 1.37
N VAL A 176 2.02 -1.72 2.56
CA VAL A 176 2.65 -1.02 3.69
C VAL A 176 4.08 -0.61 3.34
N MET A 177 4.79 -1.45 2.58
CA MET A 177 6.16 -1.15 2.16
C MET A 177 6.24 0.04 1.19
N VAL A 178 5.20 0.28 0.40
CA VAL A 178 5.10 1.50 -0.41
C VAL A 178 5.13 2.75 0.48
N PHE A 179 4.44 2.72 1.62
CA PHE A 179 4.44 3.85 2.56
C PHE A 179 5.81 4.04 3.23
N VAL A 180 6.56 2.96 3.51
CA VAL A 180 7.95 3.08 3.98
C VAL A 180 8.84 3.78 2.95
N LEU A 181 8.69 3.43 1.68
CA LEU A 181 9.41 4.10 0.60
C LEU A 181 8.97 5.57 0.46
N MET A 182 7.68 5.85 0.60
CA MET A 182 7.18 7.23 0.61
C MET A 182 7.73 8.03 1.79
N ALA A 183 7.88 7.42 2.98
CA ALA A 183 8.48 8.09 4.13
C ALA A 183 9.90 8.60 3.85
N ILE A 184 10.71 7.86 3.06
CA ILE A 184 12.03 8.33 2.60
C ILE A 184 11.92 9.65 1.84
N PHE A 185 11.03 9.69 0.87
CA PHE A 185 10.88 10.87 0.03
C PHE A 185 10.31 12.07 0.79
N PHE A 186 9.26 11.87 1.58
CA PHE A 186 8.60 12.97 2.27
C PHE A 186 9.40 13.49 3.48
N SER A 187 10.08 12.62 4.21
CA SER A 187 10.83 13.05 5.41
C SER A 187 12.07 13.88 5.08
N GLY A 188 12.73 13.63 3.92
CA GLY A 188 13.86 14.43 3.46
C GLY A 188 13.49 15.71 2.70
N MET A 189 12.24 15.79 2.21
CA MET A 189 11.80 16.81 1.25
C MET A 189 11.99 18.24 1.74
N ASN A 190 11.51 18.56 2.93
CA ASN A 190 11.59 19.92 3.45
C ASN A 190 13.04 20.38 3.65
N VAL A 191 13.91 19.49 4.12
CA VAL A 191 15.35 19.77 4.29
C VAL A 191 16.02 20.01 2.94
N ALA A 192 15.68 19.22 1.93
CA ALA A 192 16.19 19.42 0.58
C ALA A 192 15.72 20.75 -0.03
N ILE A 193 14.45 21.12 0.15
CA ILE A 193 13.90 22.38 -0.37
C ILE A 193 14.51 23.56 0.36
N ASP A 194 14.57 23.53 1.69
CA ASP A 194 15.10 24.64 2.49
C ASP A 194 16.58 24.88 2.20
N GLY A 195 17.37 23.83 2.06
CA GLY A 195 18.80 23.89 1.70
C GLY A 195 19.07 24.24 0.22
N SER A 196 18.06 24.47 -0.61
CA SER A 196 18.22 24.79 -2.03
C SER A 196 17.36 26.00 -2.45
N ALA A 197 16.10 25.77 -2.85
CA ALA A 197 15.17 26.85 -3.22
C ALA A 197 14.94 27.84 -2.07
N GLY A 198 14.90 27.37 -0.82
CA GLY A 198 14.78 28.23 0.36
C GLY A 198 15.97 29.13 0.55
N GLU A 199 17.21 28.66 0.41
CA GLU A 199 18.41 29.52 0.47
C GLU A 199 18.46 30.51 -0.70
N ARG A 200 17.99 30.09 -1.88
CA ARG A 200 17.87 30.97 -3.04
C ARG A 200 16.86 32.09 -2.81
N GLU A 201 15.67 31.76 -2.34
CA GLU A 201 14.62 32.74 -2.02
C GLU A 201 15.08 33.78 -0.98
N ARG A 202 15.95 33.36 -0.04
CA ARG A 202 16.58 34.23 0.98
C ARG A 202 17.85 34.94 0.49
N ASN A 203 18.26 34.76 -0.77
CA ASN A 203 19.50 35.26 -1.37
C ASN A 203 20.78 34.87 -0.58
N SER A 204 20.73 33.74 0.14
CA SER A 204 21.86 33.23 0.92
C SER A 204 22.71 32.20 0.14
N LEU A 205 22.19 31.65 -0.94
CA LEU A 205 22.90 30.69 -1.78
C LEU A 205 24.15 31.30 -2.43
N GLU A 206 24.07 32.54 -2.87
CA GLU A 206 25.18 33.27 -3.49
C GLU A 206 26.36 33.40 -2.54
N PHE A 207 26.11 33.82 -1.28
CA PHE A 207 27.14 33.93 -0.26
C PHE A 207 27.81 32.59 0.05
N LEU A 208 27.04 31.49 -0.01
CA LEU A 208 27.59 30.15 0.20
C LEU A 208 28.48 29.73 -0.96
N LEU A 209 28.08 30.00 -2.20
CA LEU A 209 28.86 29.66 -3.41
C LEU A 209 30.08 30.55 -3.61
N ALA A 210 30.11 31.78 -3.04
CA ALA A 210 31.26 32.67 -3.03
C ALA A 210 32.39 32.21 -2.10
N GLN A 211 32.13 31.25 -1.21
CA GLN A 211 33.17 30.69 -0.35
C GLN A 211 34.20 29.88 -1.16
N PRO A 212 35.49 29.88 -0.78
CA PRO A 212 36.56 29.16 -1.46
C PRO A 212 36.48 27.64 -1.20
N VAL A 213 35.33 27.05 -1.52
CA VAL A 213 35.00 25.64 -1.29
C VAL A 213 34.52 24.99 -2.57
N ALA A 214 34.97 23.78 -2.84
CA ALA A 214 34.51 23.07 -4.03
C ALA A 214 33.01 22.73 -3.94
N THR A 215 32.25 23.15 -4.95
CA THR A 215 30.78 23.07 -5.02
C THR A 215 30.23 21.66 -4.74
N HIS A 216 30.97 20.61 -5.15
CA HIS A 216 30.52 19.23 -4.90
C HIS A 216 30.44 18.88 -3.42
N TRP A 217 31.30 19.44 -2.55
CA TRP A 217 31.21 19.23 -1.10
C TRP A 217 29.97 19.88 -0.50
N LEU A 218 29.57 21.05 -1.02
CA LEU A 218 28.33 21.72 -0.61
C LEU A 218 27.11 20.87 -1.01
N VAL A 219 27.07 20.39 -2.27
CA VAL A 219 25.98 19.53 -2.75
C VAL A 219 25.89 18.25 -1.95
N MET A 220 27.01 17.58 -1.70
CA MET A 220 27.04 16.34 -0.93
C MET A 220 26.62 16.55 0.53
N ALA A 221 27.02 17.65 1.15
CA ALA A 221 26.64 17.96 2.53
C ALA A 221 25.13 18.24 2.66
N LYS A 222 24.55 19.00 1.73
CA LYS A 222 23.11 19.26 1.69
C LYS A 222 22.31 17.98 1.40
N ALA A 223 22.75 17.18 0.41
CA ALA A 223 22.16 15.89 0.13
C ALA A 223 22.26 14.94 1.34
N GLY A 224 23.40 14.93 2.01
CA GLY A 224 23.64 14.13 3.21
C GLY A 224 22.71 14.52 4.37
N ALA A 225 22.47 15.82 4.59
CA ALA A 225 21.53 16.28 5.60
C ALA A 225 20.10 15.82 5.28
N ALA A 226 19.62 16.06 4.06
CA ALA A 226 18.30 15.58 3.63
C ALA A 226 18.19 14.04 3.71
N ALA A 227 19.25 13.30 3.33
CA ALA A 227 19.29 11.84 3.42
C ALA A 227 19.22 11.34 4.87
N THR A 228 19.79 12.07 5.81
CA THR A 228 19.69 11.72 7.24
C THR A 228 18.23 11.78 7.72
N PHE A 229 17.48 12.81 7.34
CA PHE A 229 16.05 12.90 7.67
C PHE A 229 15.21 11.89 6.90
N ALA A 230 15.51 11.67 5.62
CA ALA A 230 14.86 10.64 4.82
C ALA A 230 15.02 9.25 5.45
N LEU A 231 16.24 8.91 5.87
CA LEU A 231 16.54 7.65 6.54
C LEU A 231 15.89 7.57 7.92
N ALA A 232 15.91 8.66 8.70
CA ALA A 232 15.25 8.71 9.99
C ALA A 232 13.74 8.44 9.88
N GLY A 233 13.07 9.00 8.85
CA GLY A 233 11.67 8.72 8.57
C GLY A 233 11.40 7.25 8.21
N ALA A 234 12.25 6.66 7.36
CA ALA A 234 12.13 5.25 7.01
C ALA A 234 12.37 4.31 8.21
N VAL A 235 13.41 4.57 8.99
CA VAL A 235 13.72 3.82 10.21
C VAL A 235 12.55 3.89 11.20
N LEU A 236 12.01 5.08 11.43
CA LEU A 236 10.87 5.26 12.30
C LEU A 236 9.65 4.49 11.78
N SER A 237 9.38 4.54 10.47
CA SER A 237 8.27 3.80 9.85
C SER A 237 8.44 2.28 10.02
N ILE A 238 9.65 1.73 9.77
CA ILE A 238 9.94 0.30 9.93
C ILE A 238 9.77 -0.14 11.39
N LEU A 239 10.21 0.66 12.35
CA LEU A 239 10.07 0.34 13.78
C LEU A 239 8.61 0.42 14.26
N LEU A 240 7.82 1.30 13.65
CA LEU A 240 6.41 1.46 14.00
C LEU A 240 5.52 0.34 13.45
N ILE A 241 5.87 -0.27 12.32
CA ILE A 241 5.06 -1.31 11.69
C ILE A 241 4.73 -2.44 12.67
N PRO A 242 5.69 -3.17 13.27
CA PRO A 242 5.33 -4.25 14.19
C PRO A 242 4.56 -3.75 15.41
N LEU A 243 4.89 -2.54 15.92
CA LEU A 243 4.21 -1.97 17.07
C LEU A 243 2.73 -1.66 16.81
N VAL A 244 2.42 -1.12 15.64
CA VAL A 244 1.06 -0.77 15.24
C VAL A 244 0.26 -2.02 14.90
N PHE A 245 0.88 -3.01 14.24
CA PHE A 245 0.23 -4.24 13.84
C PHE A 245 -0.04 -5.23 14.99
N ILE A 246 0.54 -5.04 16.18
CA ILE A 246 0.12 -5.76 17.40
C ILE A 246 -1.39 -5.60 17.67
N PHE A 247 -1.96 -4.43 17.33
CA PHE A 247 -3.37 -4.14 17.55
C PHE A 247 -4.29 -4.68 16.45
N VAL A 248 -3.74 -5.19 15.36
CA VAL A 248 -4.50 -5.70 14.20
C VAL A 248 -4.54 -7.22 14.25
N PRO A 249 -5.72 -7.86 14.38
CA PRO A 249 -5.83 -9.32 14.50
C PRO A 249 -5.62 -10.00 13.14
N LEU A 250 -4.40 -9.92 12.59
CA LEU A 250 -4.04 -10.49 11.29
C LEU A 250 -4.19 -12.02 11.24
N GLU A 251 -4.12 -12.69 12.39
CA GLU A 251 -4.33 -14.14 12.51
C GLU A 251 -5.69 -14.57 11.96
N LYS A 252 -6.71 -13.71 12.07
CA LYS A 252 -8.05 -13.97 11.53
C LYS A 252 -8.07 -14.06 9.99
N LEU A 253 -7.08 -13.47 9.32
CA LEU A 253 -6.86 -13.59 7.89
C LEU A 253 -5.87 -14.72 7.54
N GLY A 254 -5.44 -15.52 8.52
CA GLY A 254 -4.43 -16.55 8.34
C GLY A 254 -3.03 -16.02 8.07
N ILE A 255 -2.77 -14.77 8.50
CA ILE A 255 -1.48 -14.10 8.35
C ILE A 255 -0.75 -14.18 9.69
N ASP A 256 0.48 -14.65 9.64
CA ASP A 256 1.42 -14.59 10.75
C ASP A 256 2.43 -13.49 10.45
N PHE A 257 2.35 -12.39 11.22
CA PHE A 257 3.19 -11.23 11.02
C PHE A 257 4.21 -11.13 12.16
N ASN A 258 5.40 -11.60 11.90
CA ASN A 258 6.51 -11.49 12.84
C ASN A 258 7.76 -11.09 12.05
N ILE A 259 8.24 -9.88 12.24
CA ILE A 259 9.50 -9.40 11.66
C ILE A 259 10.55 -9.40 12.75
N SER A 260 11.60 -10.20 12.57
CA SER A 260 12.71 -10.24 13.47
C SER A 260 13.53 -8.93 13.43
N PHE A 261 14.26 -8.65 14.50
CA PHE A 261 15.14 -7.47 14.53
C PHE A 261 16.20 -7.48 13.42
N VAL A 262 16.70 -8.68 13.05
CA VAL A 262 17.67 -8.83 11.95
C VAL A 262 17.06 -8.46 10.61
N GLU A 263 15.82 -8.86 10.37
CA GLU A 263 15.08 -8.47 9.14
C GLU A 263 14.83 -6.97 9.11
N GLN A 264 14.41 -6.34 10.21
CA GLN A 264 14.27 -4.89 10.30
C GLN A 264 15.59 -4.17 10.00
N LEU A 265 16.70 -4.64 10.56
CA LEU A 265 18.02 -4.06 10.31
C LEU A 265 18.42 -4.20 8.84
N SER A 266 18.15 -5.35 8.22
CA SER A 266 18.42 -5.58 6.79
C SER A 266 17.61 -4.65 5.90
N MET A 267 16.32 -4.44 6.22
CA MET A 267 15.45 -3.46 5.55
C MET A 267 16.03 -2.04 5.65
N MET A 268 16.44 -1.62 6.85
CA MET A 268 17.03 -0.30 7.05
C MET A 268 18.30 -0.08 6.24
N LEU A 269 19.18 -1.09 6.19
CA LEU A 269 20.45 -1.01 5.44
C LEU A 269 20.22 -0.86 3.94
N VAL A 270 19.25 -1.57 3.38
CA VAL A 270 18.92 -1.51 1.95
C VAL A 270 18.34 -0.17 1.53
N LEU A 271 17.73 0.55 2.47
CA LEU A 271 17.17 1.87 2.21
C LEU A 271 18.20 3.00 2.24
N VAL A 272 19.42 2.77 2.73
CA VAL A 272 20.48 3.80 2.79
C VAL A 272 20.81 4.37 1.39
N PRO A 273 21.10 3.56 0.35
CA PRO A 273 21.34 4.08 -0.99
C PRO A 273 20.14 4.83 -1.56
N LEU A 274 18.92 4.37 -1.26
CA LEU A 274 17.71 5.03 -1.71
C LEU A 274 17.49 6.40 -1.06
N ALA A 275 17.78 6.52 0.22
CA ALA A 275 17.70 7.81 0.92
C ALA A 275 18.66 8.85 0.31
N ALA A 276 19.88 8.43 -0.04
CA ALA A 276 20.83 9.27 -0.74
C ALA A 276 20.34 9.68 -2.14
N PHE A 277 19.81 8.73 -2.90
CA PHE A 277 19.24 8.97 -4.22
C PHE A 277 18.04 9.93 -4.17
N ALA A 278 17.08 9.66 -3.28
CA ALA A 278 15.90 10.50 -3.10
C ALA A 278 16.28 11.94 -2.76
N SER A 279 17.23 12.12 -1.86
CA SER A 279 17.66 13.45 -1.41
C SER A 279 18.37 14.24 -2.51
N ILE A 280 19.25 13.62 -3.29
CA ILE A 280 19.90 14.33 -4.40
C ILE A 280 18.93 14.60 -5.56
N LEU A 281 17.95 13.71 -5.80
CA LEU A 281 16.90 13.95 -6.78
C LEU A 281 16.03 15.14 -6.38
N GLN A 282 15.67 15.26 -5.11
CA GLN A 282 14.92 16.39 -4.58
C GLN A 282 15.70 17.69 -4.69
N LEU A 283 16.99 17.69 -4.36
CA LEU A 283 17.87 18.85 -4.56
C LEU A 283 17.95 19.27 -6.03
N PHE A 284 18.11 18.28 -6.93
CA PHE A 284 18.14 18.52 -8.38
C PHE A 284 16.88 19.23 -8.89
N VAL A 285 15.72 18.80 -8.42
CA VAL A 285 14.44 19.42 -8.77
C VAL A 285 14.31 20.80 -8.12
N SER A 286 14.63 20.89 -6.83
CA SER A 286 14.46 22.11 -6.04
C SER A 286 15.38 23.25 -6.49
N PHE A 287 16.60 22.99 -6.91
CA PHE A 287 17.48 24.02 -7.46
C PHE A 287 16.99 24.65 -8.78
N ARG A 288 15.98 24.09 -9.43
CA ARG A 288 15.32 24.68 -10.61
C ARG A 288 14.17 25.61 -10.25
N ALA A 289 13.64 25.48 -9.04
CA ALA A 289 12.55 26.30 -8.58
C ALA A 289 13.01 27.68 -8.10
N LYS A 290 12.16 28.69 -8.23
CA LYS A 290 12.45 30.07 -7.78
C LYS A 290 12.05 30.33 -6.33
N SER A 291 11.15 29.52 -5.79
CA SER A 291 10.64 29.66 -4.42
C SER A 291 10.43 28.30 -3.75
N PHE A 292 10.27 28.33 -2.43
CA PHE A 292 9.96 27.14 -1.64
C PHE A 292 8.68 26.44 -2.12
N LYS A 293 7.61 27.22 -2.39
CA LYS A 293 6.32 26.66 -2.86
C LYS A 293 6.44 26.01 -4.23
N GLU A 294 7.18 26.62 -5.14
CA GLU A 294 7.39 26.08 -6.49
C GLU A 294 8.20 24.78 -6.41
N ALA A 295 9.25 24.73 -5.59
CA ALA A 295 10.03 23.53 -5.34
C ALA A 295 9.17 22.40 -4.77
N GLN A 296 8.33 22.70 -3.80
CA GLN A 296 7.39 21.72 -3.22
C GLN A 296 6.45 21.13 -4.27
N THR A 297 5.91 21.97 -5.16
CA THR A 297 5.03 21.51 -6.24
C THR A 297 5.78 20.60 -7.21
N TYR A 298 6.97 20.99 -7.66
CA TYR A 298 7.76 20.19 -8.60
C TYR A 298 8.19 18.86 -7.99
N ILE A 299 8.65 18.87 -6.74
CA ILE A 299 9.03 17.62 -6.06
C ILE A 299 7.80 16.72 -5.90
N SER A 300 6.65 17.27 -5.49
CA SER A 300 5.43 16.47 -5.36
C SER A 300 5.04 15.78 -6.68
N LEU A 301 5.15 16.47 -7.81
CA LEU A 301 4.91 15.86 -9.12
C LEU A 301 5.93 14.76 -9.46
N VAL A 302 7.20 14.99 -9.18
CA VAL A 302 8.26 13.99 -9.43
C VAL A 302 8.08 12.77 -8.53
N MET A 303 7.53 12.93 -7.32
CA MET A 303 7.27 11.81 -6.40
C MET A 303 6.18 10.83 -6.92
N PHE A 304 5.30 11.28 -7.80
CA PHE A 304 4.34 10.36 -8.43
C PHE A 304 5.00 9.33 -9.34
N ILE A 305 6.18 9.61 -9.89
CA ILE A 305 6.88 8.70 -10.81
C ILE A 305 7.28 7.39 -10.11
N PRO A 306 8.04 7.39 -8.99
CA PRO A 306 8.36 6.16 -8.27
C PRO A 306 7.13 5.39 -7.82
N VAL A 307 6.11 6.11 -7.33
CA VAL A 307 4.85 5.50 -6.89
C VAL A 307 4.14 4.81 -8.06
N ALA A 308 4.00 5.51 -9.18
CA ALA A 308 3.37 4.95 -10.37
C ALA A 308 4.10 3.73 -10.90
N ILE A 309 5.44 3.72 -10.87
CA ILE A 309 6.24 2.57 -11.29
C ILE A 309 5.99 1.37 -10.37
N ILE A 310 5.97 1.56 -9.04
CA ILE A 310 5.69 0.48 -8.09
C ILE A 310 4.29 -0.08 -8.35
N PHE A 311 3.27 0.77 -8.43
CA PHE A 311 1.92 0.33 -8.71
C PHE A 311 1.79 -0.35 -10.07
N ALA A 312 2.44 0.17 -11.12
CA ALA A 312 2.43 -0.46 -12.43
C ALA A 312 3.02 -1.88 -12.37
N VAL A 313 4.13 -2.08 -11.68
CA VAL A 313 4.74 -3.40 -11.50
C VAL A 313 3.81 -4.35 -10.74
N GLU A 314 3.22 -3.90 -9.64
CA GLU A 314 2.31 -4.71 -8.81
C GLU A 314 1.02 -5.10 -9.56
N PHE A 315 0.38 -4.15 -10.24
CA PHE A 315 -0.89 -4.42 -10.91
C PHE A 315 -0.75 -5.18 -12.23
N THR A 316 0.33 -4.93 -13.00
CA THR A 316 0.50 -5.59 -14.31
C THR A 316 1.20 -6.93 -14.19
N ARG A 317 1.77 -7.25 -13.02
CA ARG A 317 2.65 -8.41 -12.82
C ARG A 317 3.78 -8.47 -13.84
N PHE A 318 4.22 -7.29 -14.29
CA PHE A 318 5.26 -7.15 -15.28
C PHE A 318 6.63 -7.49 -14.66
N GLU A 319 7.11 -8.69 -14.89
CA GLU A 319 8.37 -9.20 -14.36
C GLU A 319 9.46 -9.07 -15.41
N HIS A 320 10.13 -7.94 -15.42
CA HIS A 320 11.36 -7.80 -16.22
C HIS A 320 12.57 -7.71 -15.28
N PRO A 321 13.66 -8.48 -15.53
CA PRO A 321 14.84 -8.47 -14.64
C PRO A 321 15.44 -7.09 -14.40
N ALA A 322 15.41 -6.21 -15.41
CA ALA A 322 15.92 -4.85 -15.30
C ALA A 322 15.18 -4.00 -14.24
N LEU A 323 13.90 -4.26 -14.00
CA LEU A 323 13.14 -3.55 -12.96
C LEU A 323 13.68 -3.84 -11.56
N GLY A 324 14.20 -5.04 -11.34
CA GLY A 324 14.85 -5.41 -10.08
C GLY A 324 16.16 -4.68 -9.79
N LEU A 325 16.70 -3.94 -10.77
CA LEU A 325 17.94 -3.18 -10.63
C LEU A 325 17.72 -1.68 -10.52
N LEU A 326 16.54 -1.18 -10.90
CA LEU A 326 16.25 0.26 -10.85
C LEU A 326 16.12 0.76 -9.41
N PRO A 327 16.52 2.01 -9.14
CA PRO A 327 16.23 2.67 -7.86
C PRO A 327 14.73 2.61 -7.57
N VAL A 328 14.38 2.47 -6.31
CA VAL A 328 13.02 2.30 -5.76
C VAL A 328 12.46 0.89 -5.94
N THR A 329 12.42 0.34 -7.16
CA THR A 329 11.84 -0.99 -7.40
C THR A 329 12.71 -2.12 -6.85
N SER A 330 14.03 -1.98 -6.89
CA SER A 330 14.95 -2.95 -6.27
C SER A 330 14.78 -3.01 -4.74
N GLN A 331 14.67 -1.86 -4.10
CA GLN A 331 14.42 -1.78 -2.65
C GLN A 331 13.03 -2.30 -2.29
N HIS A 332 12.00 -1.93 -3.05
CA HIS A 332 10.65 -2.44 -2.84
C HIS A 332 10.58 -3.96 -2.89
N ARG A 333 11.14 -4.57 -3.95
CA ARG A 333 11.19 -6.05 -4.07
C ARG A 333 11.91 -6.70 -2.90
N MET A 334 13.01 -6.11 -2.44
CA MET A 334 13.70 -6.67 -1.29
C MET A 334 12.88 -6.59 -0.02
N LEU A 335 12.20 -5.47 0.24
CA LEU A 335 11.30 -5.34 1.38
C LEU A 335 10.20 -6.41 1.34
N LEU A 336 9.62 -6.65 0.16
CA LEU A 336 8.60 -7.69 -0.04
C LEU A 336 9.14 -9.10 0.21
N ASN A 337 10.33 -9.42 -0.32
CA ASN A 337 10.95 -10.73 -0.13
C ASN A 337 11.26 -10.99 1.35
N THR A 338 11.72 -9.96 2.08
CA THR A 338 11.99 -10.06 3.52
C THR A 338 10.71 -10.41 4.29
N ILE A 339 9.59 -9.73 4.02
CA ILE A 339 8.31 -10.02 4.68
C ILE A 339 7.76 -11.39 4.25
N GLY A 340 7.94 -11.73 2.97
CA GLY A 340 7.49 -13.01 2.42
C GLY A 340 8.27 -14.22 2.88
N GLY A 341 9.31 -14.04 3.68
CA GLY A 341 10.20 -15.12 4.13
C GLY A 341 10.93 -15.81 2.97
N GLN A 342 11.12 -15.09 1.85
CA GLN A 342 11.86 -15.61 0.71
C GLN A 342 13.36 -15.44 0.89
N ASP A 343 14.13 -16.37 0.35
CA ASP A 343 15.59 -16.28 0.36
C ASP A 343 16.06 -15.02 -0.37
N ILE A 344 16.83 -14.20 0.33
CA ILE A 344 17.35 -12.95 -0.20
C ILE A 344 18.52 -13.24 -1.13
N ASN A 345 18.34 -12.97 -2.42
CA ASN A 345 19.44 -13.00 -3.35
C ASN A 345 20.32 -11.74 -3.20
N TRP A 346 21.32 -11.83 -2.35
CA TRP A 346 22.22 -10.72 -2.02
C TRP A 346 22.95 -10.14 -3.24
N LEU A 347 23.16 -10.93 -4.30
CA LEU A 347 23.80 -10.45 -5.53
C LEU A 347 22.90 -9.46 -6.25
N ILE A 348 21.61 -9.72 -6.36
CA ILE A 348 20.63 -8.80 -6.97
C ILE A 348 20.49 -7.54 -6.11
N VAL A 349 20.46 -7.70 -4.78
CA VAL A 349 20.39 -6.57 -3.85
C VAL A 349 21.59 -5.64 -3.98
N LEU A 350 22.81 -6.21 -4.00
CA LEU A 350 24.03 -5.44 -4.17
C LEU A 350 24.10 -4.77 -5.55
N ALA A 351 23.66 -5.47 -6.61
CA ALA A 351 23.59 -4.90 -7.95
C ALA A 351 22.61 -3.71 -8.01
N GLY A 352 21.40 -3.84 -7.44
CA GLY A 352 20.40 -2.75 -7.36
C GLY A 352 20.90 -1.57 -6.52
N ALA A 353 21.54 -1.85 -5.37
CA ALA A 353 22.18 -0.83 -4.55
C ALA A 353 23.31 -0.12 -5.35
N GLY A 354 24.13 -0.86 -6.09
CA GLY A 354 25.17 -0.32 -6.94
C GLY A 354 24.64 0.62 -8.03
N VAL A 355 23.56 0.21 -8.72
CA VAL A 355 22.86 1.07 -9.71
C VAL A 355 22.33 2.34 -9.05
N THR A 356 21.72 2.22 -7.85
CA THR A 356 21.20 3.36 -7.09
C THR A 356 22.32 4.33 -6.69
N VAL A 357 23.48 3.82 -6.25
CA VAL A 357 24.65 4.64 -5.90
C VAL A 357 25.24 5.32 -7.15
N LEU A 358 25.33 4.62 -8.28
CA LEU A 358 25.77 5.21 -9.54
C LEU A 358 24.83 6.33 -10.01
N ALA A 359 23.52 6.13 -9.94
CA ALA A 359 22.53 7.15 -10.25
C ALA A 359 22.66 8.36 -9.30
N THR A 360 22.91 8.12 -8.02
CA THR A 360 23.17 9.17 -7.03
C THR A 360 24.43 9.97 -7.41
N ALA A 361 25.52 9.30 -7.72
CA ALA A 361 26.77 9.95 -8.12
C ALA A 361 26.61 10.78 -9.41
N ALA A 362 25.88 10.25 -10.40
CA ALA A 362 25.56 10.98 -11.62
C ALA A 362 24.75 12.25 -11.34
N LEU A 363 23.73 12.17 -10.49
CA LEU A 363 22.94 13.33 -10.08
C LEU A 363 23.78 14.35 -9.31
N VAL A 364 24.67 13.93 -8.40
CA VAL A 364 25.61 14.83 -7.70
C VAL A 364 26.46 15.59 -8.70
N ALA A 365 26.98 14.90 -9.74
CA ALA A 365 27.78 15.55 -10.79
C ALA A 365 26.94 16.56 -11.59
N VAL A 366 25.70 16.22 -11.92
CA VAL A 366 24.79 17.13 -12.65
C VAL A 366 24.45 18.35 -11.81
N VAL A 367 24.05 18.17 -10.55
CA VAL A 367 23.72 19.29 -9.64
C VAL A 367 24.96 20.18 -9.42
N THR A 368 26.13 19.58 -9.25
CA THR A 368 27.39 20.35 -9.09
C THR A 368 27.69 21.19 -10.32
N ARG A 369 27.49 20.67 -11.54
CA ARG A 369 27.66 21.43 -12.78
C ARG A 369 26.62 22.54 -12.91
N MET A 370 25.37 22.24 -12.53
CA MET A 370 24.26 23.18 -12.57
C MET A 370 24.50 24.40 -11.68
N LEU A 371 25.01 24.19 -10.46
CA LEU A 371 25.34 25.27 -9.52
C LEU A 371 26.55 26.12 -9.90
N ARG A 372 27.34 25.72 -10.91
CA ARG A 372 28.39 26.53 -11.50
C ARG A 372 27.91 27.47 -12.61
N SER A 373 26.64 27.33 -13.04
CA SER A 373 26.06 28.22 -14.06
C SER A 373 25.36 29.41 -13.40
N GLU A 374 25.64 30.61 -13.89
CA GLU A 374 25.03 31.84 -13.40
C GLU A 374 23.51 31.86 -13.50
N LYS A 375 22.95 31.24 -14.54
CA LYS A 375 21.49 31.10 -14.73
C LYS A 375 20.77 30.46 -13.54
N VAL A 376 21.39 29.47 -12.92
CA VAL A 376 20.76 28.73 -11.81
C VAL A 376 20.96 29.49 -10.51
N VAL A 377 22.10 30.19 -10.35
CA VAL A 377 22.43 30.95 -9.13
C VAL A 377 21.58 32.22 -9.05
N PHE A 378 21.50 32.98 -10.14
CA PHE A 378 20.82 34.28 -10.18
C PHE A 378 19.37 34.22 -10.67
N GLY A 379 18.86 33.06 -11.10
CA GLY A 379 17.49 32.93 -11.55
C GLY A 379 17.16 33.60 -12.88
N LEU A 380 18.19 33.78 -13.72
CA LEU A 380 18.09 34.42 -15.05
C LEU A 380 17.49 33.47 -16.10
#